data_a4a12e42fe9f48f3b840a48ba28ea85e
#
_entry.id   a4a12e42fe9f48f3b840a48ba28ea85e
#
_cell.length_a   1.000
_cell.length_b   1.000
_cell.length_c   1.000
_cell.angle_alpha   90.00
_cell.angle_beta   90.00
_cell.angle_gamma   90.00
#
_symmetry.space_group_name_H-M   'P 1'
#
loop_
_entity.id
_entity.type
_entity.pdbx_description
1 polymer ?
#
loop_
_entity_poly.entity_id
_entity_poly.type
_entity_poly.pdbx_seq_one_letter_code
_entity_poly.pdbx_strand_id
1 'polypeptide(L)'
;MPSIISFSRVVTEPPRRLLRAGTPTPPPVPALVDADLLEDVPPDLDALWSLLPQADVSLQEEVQLAFHPTLTRVWCWQGRRGQRLVEAPGANDKVYGFGLVDWGDGWFEGRVASGRTADIFCAQVRAAVARSCARGHMAIVIVDNLRTHTPVGSKLVRHMVAELHDHLRLIYTPAYDPDANRIEWLWRWSRREVTHKHQRTTFAALLEDIQTHFETLRQHPDLVLRQIGSPFADQVSAAQPLPYAA
;
A
#
# COMPACT_ATOMS: atom_id res chain seq x y z
N MET A 1 -17.06 32.40 -5.60
CA MET A 1 -16.18 32.35 -6.78
C MET A 1 -15.10 31.33 -6.45
N PRO A 2 -14.95 30.23 -7.17
CA PRO A 2 -13.85 29.30 -6.92
C PRO A 2 -12.51 29.95 -7.30
N SER A 3 -11.50 29.77 -6.46
CA SER A 3 -10.15 30.29 -6.69
C SER A 3 -9.47 29.48 -7.77
N ILE A 4 -9.20 30.09 -8.90
CA ILE A 4 -8.46 29.49 -10.01
C ILE A 4 -6.96 29.68 -9.73
N ILE A 5 -6.23 28.59 -9.53
CA ILE A 5 -4.77 28.62 -9.38
C ILE A 5 -4.13 28.34 -10.73
N SER A 6 -3.49 29.34 -11.31
CA SER A 6 -2.68 29.20 -12.51
C SER A 6 -1.25 28.77 -12.14
N PHE A 7 -0.82 27.60 -12.60
CA PHE A 7 0.55 27.12 -12.39
C PHE A 7 1.44 27.54 -13.57
N SER A 8 2.10 28.66 -13.42
CA SER A 8 3.36 28.93 -14.13
C SER A 8 4.47 28.12 -13.43
N ARG A 9 5.34 27.53 -14.22
CA ARG A 9 6.51 26.75 -13.83
C ARG A 9 7.26 27.42 -12.66
N VAL A 10 7.01 27.01 -11.44
CA VAL A 10 7.88 27.33 -10.32
C VAL A 10 8.90 26.21 -10.23
N VAL A 11 10.06 26.46 -10.81
CA VAL A 11 11.28 25.74 -10.44
C VAL A 11 11.70 26.35 -9.10
N THR A 12 11.16 25.84 -8.02
CA THR A 12 11.73 26.10 -6.71
C THR A 12 12.88 25.13 -6.53
N GLU A 13 14.10 25.66 -6.55
CA GLU A 13 15.21 24.96 -5.91
C GLU A 13 14.73 24.56 -4.50
N PRO A 14 15.04 23.33 -4.05
CA PRO A 14 14.70 22.95 -2.69
C PRO A 14 15.42 23.93 -1.74
N PRO A 15 14.74 24.44 -0.69
CA PRO A 15 15.36 25.34 0.25
C PRO A 15 16.63 24.66 0.80
N ARG A 16 17.78 25.30 0.66
CA ARG A 16 19.02 24.86 1.30
C ARG A 16 18.70 24.71 2.78
N ARG A 17 18.65 23.48 3.25
CA ARG A 17 18.52 23.14 4.65
C ARG A 17 19.70 23.79 5.37
N LEU A 18 19.45 24.89 6.07
CA LEU A 18 20.34 25.38 7.10
C LEU A 18 20.45 24.26 8.14
N LEU A 19 21.57 23.57 8.11
CA LEU A 19 21.92 22.63 9.18
C LEU A 19 22.01 23.43 10.48
N ARG A 20 20.94 23.39 11.28
CA ARG A 20 21.04 23.79 12.68
C ARG A 20 21.87 22.73 13.37
N ALA A 21 23.08 23.13 13.78
CA ALA A 21 23.89 22.34 14.70
C ALA A 21 23.05 22.06 15.96
N GLY A 22 22.91 20.78 16.34
CA GLY A 22 22.41 20.42 17.66
C GLY A 22 21.07 19.70 17.76
N THR A 23 20.51 19.09 16.71
CA THR A 23 19.49 18.05 16.89
C THR A 23 20.20 16.75 17.33
N PRO A 24 19.92 16.22 18.54
CA PRO A 24 20.45 14.92 18.92
C PRO A 24 19.94 13.90 17.90
N THR A 25 20.87 13.11 17.36
CA THR A 25 20.55 11.92 16.57
C THR A 25 19.58 11.08 17.40
N PRO A 26 18.39 10.74 16.89
CA PRO A 26 17.52 9.83 17.61
C PRO A 26 18.33 8.56 17.91
N PRO A 27 18.20 7.99 19.11
CA PRO A 27 18.90 6.75 19.45
C PRO A 27 18.54 5.72 18.37
N PRO A 28 19.50 4.86 17.98
CA PRO A 28 19.20 3.78 17.05
C PRO A 28 18.01 3.02 17.62
N VAL A 29 16.95 2.91 16.81
CA VAL A 29 15.80 2.05 17.15
C VAL A 29 16.41 0.68 17.38
N PRO A 30 16.29 0.08 18.58
CA PRO A 30 16.83 -1.25 18.80
C PRO A 30 16.21 -2.16 17.74
N ALA A 31 17.04 -2.91 17.07
CA ALA A 31 16.59 -4.04 16.23
C ALA A 31 16.00 -5.09 17.17
N LEU A 32 14.79 -4.86 17.61
CA LEU A 32 13.97 -5.77 18.42
C LEU A 32 13.00 -6.50 17.50
N VAL A 33 13.58 -7.20 16.56
CA VAL A 33 12.98 -8.42 16.05
C VAL A 33 13.69 -9.51 16.82
N ASP A 34 12.95 -10.35 17.53
CA ASP A 34 13.51 -11.60 17.99
C ASP A 34 14.18 -12.26 16.80
N ALA A 35 15.51 -12.30 16.81
CA ALA A 35 16.31 -12.89 15.75
C ALA A 35 15.87 -14.36 15.51
N ASP A 36 15.40 -15.03 16.55
CA ASP A 36 14.88 -16.40 16.49
C ASP A 36 13.64 -16.59 15.61
N LEU A 37 12.93 -15.50 15.25
CA LEU A 37 11.76 -15.56 14.35
C LEU A 37 12.14 -15.35 12.88
N LEU A 38 13.38 -14.96 12.58
CA LEU A 38 13.86 -14.63 11.23
C LEU A 38 14.94 -15.59 10.71
N GLU A 39 15.48 -16.49 11.55
CA GLU A 39 16.61 -17.35 11.16
C GLU A 39 16.31 -18.29 9.98
N ASP A 40 15.03 -18.58 9.68
CA ASP A 40 14.64 -19.50 8.62
C ASP A 40 13.92 -18.83 7.42
N VAL A 41 13.77 -17.51 7.39
CA VAL A 41 13.05 -16.83 6.30
C VAL A 41 14.05 -16.11 5.38
N PRO A 42 14.06 -16.42 4.07
CA PRO A 42 14.96 -15.77 3.12
C PRO A 42 14.73 -14.25 3.06
N PRO A 43 15.80 -13.45 2.88
CA PRO A 43 15.73 -11.99 2.93
C PRO A 43 15.11 -11.32 1.70
N ASP A 44 14.82 -12.08 0.63
CA ASP A 44 14.26 -11.54 -0.61
C ASP A 44 12.99 -12.28 -1.07
N LEU A 45 12.19 -11.61 -1.91
CA LEU A 45 10.94 -12.15 -2.44
C LEU A 45 11.18 -13.41 -3.32
N ASP A 46 12.28 -13.46 -4.07
CA ASP A 46 12.57 -14.57 -4.96
C ASP A 46 12.88 -15.84 -4.15
N ALA A 47 13.56 -15.68 -3.02
CA ALA A 47 13.80 -16.80 -2.10
C ALA A 47 12.53 -17.27 -1.38
N LEU A 48 11.57 -16.37 -1.10
CA LEU A 48 10.26 -16.71 -0.53
C LEU A 48 9.40 -17.57 -1.47
N TRP A 49 9.66 -17.54 -2.79
CA TRP A 49 8.91 -18.36 -3.75
C TRP A 49 9.10 -19.85 -3.56
N SER A 50 10.27 -20.28 -3.07
CA SER A 50 10.51 -21.68 -2.75
C SER A 50 9.59 -22.19 -1.64
N LEU A 51 9.00 -21.31 -0.84
CA LEU A 51 8.10 -21.62 0.26
C LEU A 51 6.62 -21.65 -0.14
N LEU A 52 6.24 -21.15 -1.33
CA LEU A 52 4.85 -21.07 -1.77
C LEU A 52 4.06 -22.39 -1.73
N PRO A 53 4.67 -23.59 -1.93
CA PRO A 53 3.97 -24.86 -1.74
C PRO A 53 3.49 -25.11 -0.30
N GLN A 54 4.02 -24.38 0.67
CA GLN A 54 3.75 -24.56 2.10
C GLN A 54 3.27 -23.27 2.80
N ALA A 55 3.40 -22.12 2.14
CA ALA A 55 3.07 -20.82 2.70
C ALA A 55 2.44 -19.90 1.66
N ASP A 56 1.47 -19.09 2.09
CA ASP A 56 0.98 -17.97 1.31
C ASP A 56 1.77 -16.71 1.72
N VAL A 57 2.30 -15.99 0.73
CA VAL A 57 3.06 -14.75 0.95
C VAL A 57 2.18 -13.56 0.61
N SER A 58 1.95 -12.69 1.58
CA SER A 58 1.15 -11.47 1.41
C SER A 58 1.97 -10.22 1.67
N LEU A 59 1.65 -9.15 0.95
CA LEU A 59 2.20 -7.81 1.09
C LEU A 59 1.16 -6.92 1.77
N GLN A 60 1.49 -6.24 2.86
CA GLN A 60 0.59 -5.31 3.55
C GLN A 60 1.21 -3.92 3.62
N GLU A 61 0.39 -2.89 3.38
CA GLU A 61 0.81 -1.49 3.42
C GLU A 61 -0.40 -0.56 3.52
N GLU A 62 -0.18 0.69 3.92
CA GLU A 62 -1.19 1.74 3.94
C GLU A 62 -0.87 2.85 2.95
N VAL A 63 -1.92 3.41 2.38
CA VAL A 63 -1.83 4.56 1.49
C VAL A 63 -2.65 5.73 2.01
N GLN A 64 -2.08 6.92 2.05
CA GLN A 64 -2.85 8.14 2.27
C GLN A 64 -3.49 8.60 0.96
N LEU A 65 -4.81 8.78 0.97
CA LEU A 65 -5.63 9.27 -0.13
C LEU A 65 -6.24 10.61 0.26
N ALA A 66 -5.73 11.69 -0.32
CA ALA A 66 -6.14 13.05 -0.01
C ALA A 66 -7.19 13.54 -1.00
N PHE A 67 -8.11 14.38 -0.53
CA PHE A 67 -9.10 15.04 -1.36
C PHE A 67 -8.48 16.10 -2.27
N HIS A 68 -7.36 16.71 -1.88
CA HIS A 68 -6.57 17.52 -2.80
C HIS A 68 -6.03 16.67 -3.93
N PRO A 69 -6.36 17.00 -5.21
CA PRO A 69 -5.87 16.26 -6.35
C PRO A 69 -4.34 16.26 -6.41
N THR A 70 -3.75 15.09 -6.57
CA THR A 70 -2.31 14.99 -6.77
C THR A 70 -1.97 15.49 -8.17
N LEU A 71 -1.10 16.48 -8.24
CA LEU A 71 -0.64 17.04 -9.53
C LEU A 71 0.41 16.13 -10.14
N THR A 72 0.22 15.77 -11.41
CA THR A 72 1.18 14.97 -12.17
C THR A 72 1.50 15.64 -13.51
N ARG A 73 2.59 15.22 -14.13
CA ARG A 73 2.92 15.63 -15.49
C ARG A 73 1.89 15.08 -16.47
N VAL A 74 1.47 15.92 -17.43
CA VAL A 74 0.63 15.53 -18.55
C VAL A 74 1.20 16.06 -19.84
N TRP A 75 0.97 15.32 -20.91
CA TRP A 75 1.16 15.82 -22.25
C TRP A 75 0.11 16.89 -22.53
N CYS A 76 0.54 18.07 -22.96
CA CYS A 76 -0.33 19.17 -23.34
C CYS A 76 0.35 19.98 -24.44
N TRP A 77 -0.45 20.80 -25.12
CA TRP A 77 0.10 21.78 -26.09
C TRP A 77 1.04 22.76 -25.39
N GLN A 78 2.13 23.10 -26.04
CA GLN A 78 3.07 24.08 -25.53
C GLN A 78 2.42 25.46 -25.41
N GLY A 79 2.68 26.19 -24.33
CA GLY A 79 2.19 27.52 -24.04
C GLY A 79 0.95 27.60 -23.15
N ARG A 80 0.41 28.81 -23.00
CA ARG A 80 -0.72 29.07 -22.05
C ARG A 80 -1.98 28.28 -22.39
N ARG A 81 -2.26 27.96 -23.63
CA ARG A 81 -3.44 27.16 -24.06
C ARG A 81 -3.36 25.70 -23.63
N GLY A 82 -2.16 25.21 -23.31
CA GLY A 82 -1.96 23.83 -22.84
C GLY A 82 -2.07 23.69 -21.34
N GLN A 83 -2.27 24.77 -20.59
CA GLN A 83 -2.42 24.69 -19.14
C GLN A 83 -3.75 24.01 -18.77
N ARG A 84 -3.68 22.96 -17.96
CA ARG A 84 -4.86 22.35 -17.36
C ARG A 84 -5.05 22.91 -15.96
N LEU A 85 -6.22 23.50 -15.74
CA LEU A 85 -6.63 23.98 -14.44
C LEU A 85 -7.24 22.79 -13.67
N VAL A 86 -6.85 22.65 -12.41
CA VAL A 86 -7.43 21.69 -11.47
C VAL A 86 -8.01 22.52 -10.32
N GLU A 87 -9.28 22.35 -10.04
CA GLU A 87 -9.91 23.01 -8.90
C GLU A 87 -9.36 22.42 -7.61
N ALA A 88 -8.94 23.28 -6.69
CA ALA A 88 -8.58 22.87 -5.35
C ALA A 88 -9.84 22.87 -4.49
N PRO A 89 -10.21 21.77 -3.83
CA PRO A 89 -11.47 21.69 -3.06
C PRO A 89 -11.50 22.58 -1.82
N GLY A 90 -10.40 23.21 -1.45
CA GLY A 90 -10.33 24.09 -0.28
C GLY A 90 -10.35 23.40 1.08
N ALA A 91 -10.56 22.09 1.11
CA ALA A 91 -10.55 21.25 2.31
C ALA A 91 -9.39 20.26 2.27
N ASN A 92 -8.77 20.03 3.42
CA ASN A 92 -7.63 19.09 3.55
C ASN A 92 -8.08 17.72 4.07
N ASP A 93 -9.22 17.24 3.57
CA ASP A 93 -9.78 15.95 3.93
C ASP A 93 -8.94 14.82 3.36
N LYS A 94 -8.82 13.75 4.11
CA LYS A 94 -8.05 12.57 3.72
C LYS A 94 -8.56 11.32 4.40
N VAL A 95 -8.31 10.19 3.78
CA VAL A 95 -8.48 8.85 4.37
C VAL A 95 -7.23 8.03 4.15
N TYR A 96 -7.18 6.90 4.83
CA TYR A 96 -6.14 5.89 4.65
C TYR A 96 -6.76 4.64 4.06
N GLY A 97 -6.20 4.20 2.95
CA GLY A 97 -6.44 2.88 2.39
C GLY A 97 -5.47 1.90 3.03
N PHE A 98 -5.99 0.77 3.48
CA PHE A 98 -5.21 -0.37 3.94
C PHE A 98 -5.34 -1.46 2.89
N GLY A 99 -4.24 -2.02 2.45
CA GLY A 99 -4.25 -3.13 1.50
C GLY A 99 -3.40 -4.28 1.99
N LEU A 100 -3.90 -5.47 1.73
CA LEU A 100 -3.16 -6.69 1.85
C LEU A 100 -3.38 -7.49 0.55
N VAL A 101 -2.29 -7.92 -0.08
CA VAL A 101 -2.29 -8.61 -1.37
C VAL A 101 -1.55 -9.93 -1.23
N ASP A 102 -2.17 -11.01 -1.66
CA ASP A 102 -1.48 -12.28 -1.81
C ASP A 102 -0.61 -12.27 -3.08
N TRP A 103 0.66 -12.59 -2.93
CA TRP A 103 1.65 -12.58 -4.00
C TRP A 103 1.44 -13.67 -5.05
N GLY A 104 0.87 -14.80 -4.64
CA GLY A 104 0.68 -15.97 -5.50
C GLY A 104 -0.56 -15.88 -6.37
N ASP A 105 -1.68 -15.42 -5.84
CA ASP A 105 -2.96 -15.44 -6.54
C ASP A 105 -3.66 -14.08 -6.66
N GLY A 106 -3.09 -13.01 -6.10
CA GLY A 106 -3.63 -11.66 -6.26
C GLY A 106 -4.86 -11.36 -5.42
N TRP A 107 -5.20 -12.20 -4.46
CA TRP A 107 -6.27 -11.88 -3.53
C TRP A 107 -5.99 -10.56 -2.81
N PHE A 108 -6.96 -9.67 -2.86
CA PHE A 108 -6.87 -8.32 -2.31
C PHE A 108 -7.87 -8.12 -1.17
N GLU A 109 -7.37 -7.83 0.02
CA GLU A 109 -8.16 -7.35 1.17
C GLU A 109 -7.90 -5.87 1.38
N GLY A 110 -8.87 -5.03 1.02
CA GLY A 110 -8.75 -3.58 1.11
C GLY A 110 -9.77 -2.97 2.05
N ARG A 111 -9.34 -2.01 2.88
CA ARG A 111 -10.20 -1.24 3.80
C ARG A 111 -9.88 0.24 3.72
N VAL A 112 -10.86 1.08 4.06
CA VAL A 112 -10.69 2.54 4.13
C VAL A 112 -11.03 3.00 5.54
N ALA A 113 -10.21 3.87 6.11
CA ALA A 113 -10.41 4.43 7.44
C ALA A 113 -9.96 5.88 7.54
N SER A 114 -10.47 6.61 8.53
CA SER A 114 -10.09 8.00 8.80
C SER A 114 -8.71 8.15 9.46
N GLY A 115 -8.13 7.07 9.98
CA GLY A 115 -6.84 7.06 10.66
C GLY A 115 -6.10 5.74 10.49
N ARG A 116 -4.81 5.74 10.81
CA ARG A 116 -3.97 4.55 10.83
C ARG A 116 -4.07 3.90 12.20
N THR A 117 -4.66 2.73 12.27
CA THR A 117 -4.94 2.05 13.54
C THR A 117 -4.52 0.58 13.48
N ALA A 118 -3.93 0.09 14.56
CA ALA A 118 -3.43 -1.28 14.65
C ALA A 118 -4.55 -2.34 14.59
N ASP A 119 -5.80 -1.98 14.89
CA ASP A 119 -6.95 -2.90 14.81
C ASP A 119 -7.25 -3.31 13.38
N ILE A 120 -7.19 -2.36 12.42
CA ILE A 120 -7.39 -2.66 10.99
C ILE A 120 -6.26 -3.54 10.47
N PHE A 121 -5.02 -3.19 10.79
CA PHE A 121 -3.85 -4.01 10.49
C PHE A 121 -4.04 -5.45 11.00
N CYS A 122 -4.34 -5.61 12.30
CA CYS A 122 -4.56 -6.93 12.89
C CYS A 122 -5.73 -7.68 12.23
N ALA A 123 -6.80 -7.00 11.86
CA ALA A 123 -7.92 -7.63 11.19
C ALA A 123 -7.55 -8.16 9.79
N GLN A 124 -6.72 -7.43 9.04
CA GLN A 124 -6.21 -7.88 7.73
C GLN A 124 -5.27 -9.08 7.88
N VAL A 125 -4.32 -9.03 8.83
CA VAL A 125 -3.41 -10.15 9.09
C VAL A 125 -4.18 -11.40 9.52
N ARG A 126 -5.20 -11.28 10.37
CA ARG A 126 -6.07 -12.41 10.75
C ARG A 126 -6.83 -12.99 9.55
N ALA A 127 -7.30 -12.16 8.63
CA ALA A 127 -7.95 -12.62 7.40
C ALA A 127 -6.99 -13.41 6.51
N ALA A 128 -5.73 -12.95 6.37
CA ALA A 128 -4.69 -13.67 5.66
C ALA A 128 -4.41 -15.03 6.31
N VAL A 129 -4.19 -15.06 7.62
CA VAL A 129 -3.94 -16.31 8.37
C VAL A 129 -5.11 -17.29 8.23
N ALA A 130 -6.35 -16.83 8.41
CA ALA A 130 -7.53 -17.70 8.25
C ALA A 130 -7.61 -18.32 6.85
N ARG A 131 -7.27 -17.53 5.82
CA ARG A 131 -7.24 -17.98 4.43
C ARG A 131 -6.12 -19.01 4.20
N SER A 132 -4.93 -18.76 4.68
CA SER A 132 -3.79 -19.69 4.56
C SER A 132 -4.06 -20.99 5.31
N CYS A 133 -4.56 -20.93 6.53
CA CYS A 133 -4.95 -22.13 7.31
C CYS A 133 -6.00 -22.98 6.59
N ALA A 134 -6.99 -22.36 5.91
CA ALA A 134 -7.98 -23.10 5.12
C ALA A 134 -7.36 -23.89 3.94
N ARG A 135 -6.16 -23.52 3.51
CA ARG A 135 -5.36 -24.21 2.47
C ARG A 135 -4.33 -25.19 3.06
N GLY A 136 -4.19 -25.22 4.39
CA GLY A 136 -3.13 -25.97 5.07
C GLY A 136 -1.76 -25.30 4.98
N HIS A 137 -1.71 -24.00 4.72
CA HIS A 137 -0.50 -23.21 4.57
C HIS A 137 -0.24 -22.33 5.80
N MET A 138 1.03 -21.91 5.94
CA MET A 138 1.43 -20.83 6.82
C MET A 138 1.21 -19.47 6.12
N ALA A 139 0.84 -18.43 6.86
CA ALA A 139 0.82 -17.06 6.36
C ALA A 139 2.15 -16.37 6.62
N ILE A 140 2.76 -15.84 5.57
CA ILE A 140 3.91 -14.93 5.63
C ILE A 140 3.41 -13.57 5.20
N VAL A 141 3.53 -12.54 6.06
CA VAL A 141 3.07 -11.18 5.75
C VAL A 141 4.25 -10.23 5.79
N ILE A 142 4.55 -9.62 4.64
CA ILE A 142 5.57 -8.59 4.50
C ILE A 142 4.95 -7.24 4.84
N VAL A 143 5.54 -6.53 5.78
CA VAL A 143 5.03 -5.27 6.34
C VAL A 143 6.13 -4.22 6.48
N ASP A 144 5.75 -2.95 6.52
CA ASP A 144 6.68 -1.88 6.86
C ASP A 144 7.00 -1.86 8.37
N ASN A 145 8.08 -1.12 8.72
CA ASN A 145 8.51 -0.95 10.11
C ASN A 145 7.72 0.13 10.88
N LEU A 146 6.46 0.41 10.49
CA LEU A 146 5.64 1.36 11.21
C LEU A 146 5.40 0.87 12.65
N ARG A 147 5.59 1.75 13.63
CA ARG A 147 5.49 1.39 15.05
C ARG A 147 4.17 0.70 15.41
N THR A 148 3.08 1.06 14.74
CA THR A 148 1.75 0.45 14.92
C THR A 148 1.66 -0.99 14.40
N HIS A 149 2.61 -1.44 13.58
CA HIS A 149 2.67 -2.79 13.01
C HIS A 149 3.60 -3.72 13.79
N THR A 150 4.31 -3.20 14.79
CA THR A 150 5.28 -3.99 15.54
C THR A 150 4.76 -4.42 16.92
N PRO A 151 5.15 -5.60 17.44
CA PRO A 151 4.79 -6.04 18.79
C PRO A 151 5.31 -5.13 19.91
N VAL A 152 6.40 -4.39 19.63
CA VAL A 152 6.97 -3.41 20.57
C VAL A 152 6.12 -2.14 20.62
N GLY A 153 5.62 -1.69 19.48
CA GLY A 153 4.85 -0.44 19.36
C GLY A 153 3.37 -0.58 19.66
N SER A 154 2.81 -1.78 19.54
CA SER A 154 1.38 -2.04 19.71
C SER A 154 1.12 -3.29 20.57
N LYS A 155 0.36 -3.10 21.68
CA LYS A 155 -0.09 -4.24 22.51
C LYS A 155 -1.00 -5.18 21.73
N LEU A 156 -1.80 -4.64 20.81
CA LEU A 156 -2.73 -5.42 20.00
C LEU A 156 -1.97 -6.35 19.04
N VAL A 157 -0.94 -5.81 18.37
CA VAL A 157 -0.07 -6.59 17.48
C VAL A 157 0.69 -7.66 18.25
N ARG A 158 1.22 -7.32 19.43
CA ARG A 158 1.90 -8.30 20.31
C ARG A 158 0.98 -9.47 20.67
N HIS A 159 -0.27 -9.18 21.03
CA HIS A 159 -1.23 -10.22 21.35
C HIS A 159 -1.57 -11.09 20.15
N MET A 160 -1.82 -10.46 19.00
CA MET A 160 -2.09 -11.16 17.74
C MET A 160 -0.93 -12.08 17.33
N VAL A 161 0.30 -11.61 17.38
CA VAL A 161 1.49 -12.41 17.02
C VAL A 161 1.64 -13.58 17.98
N ALA A 162 1.47 -13.37 19.28
CA ALA A 162 1.52 -14.45 20.27
C ALA A 162 0.42 -15.51 20.07
N GLU A 163 -0.80 -15.08 19.69
CA GLU A 163 -1.92 -15.97 19.41
C GLU A 163 -1.74 -16.79 18.13
N LEU A 164 -1.14 -16.18 17.09
CA LEU A 164 -1.03 -16.76 15.75
C LEU A 164 0.36 -17.34 15.44
N HIS A 165 1.24 -17.47 16.41
CA HIS A 165 2.67 -17.79 16.25
C HIS A 165 2.95 -19.04 15.41
N ASP A 166 2.07 -20.07 15.45
CA ASP A 166 2.23 -21.31 14.69
C ASP A 166 1.82 -21.17 13.21
N HIS A 167 1.07 -20.11 12.86
CA HIS A 167 0.45 -19.95 11.57
C HIS A 167 0.86 -18.65 10.86
N LEU A 168 1.63 -17.78 11.53
CA LEU A 168 2.00 -16.45 11.04
C LEU A 168 3.51 -16.21 11.16
N ARG A 169 4.08 -15.62 10.09
CA ARG A 169 5.37 -14.93 10.15
C ARG A 169 5.20 -13.52 9.62
N LEU A 170 5.64 -12.52 10.41
CA LEU A 170 5.76 -11.14 9.96
C LEU A 170 7.20 -10.88 9.52
N ILE A 171 7.38 -10.39 8.30
CA ILE A 171 8.67 -9.97 7.76
C ILE A 171 8.64 -8.46 7.62
N TYR A 172 9.58 -7.78 8.26
CA TYR A 172 9.66 -6.34 8.18
C TYR A 172 10.61 -5.90 7.07
N THR A 173 10.13 -4.99 6.20
CA THR A 173 10.98 -4.42 5.15
C THR A 173 12.12 -3.59 5.75
N PRO A 174 13.27 -3.48 5.05
CA PRO A 174 14.32 -2.57 5.48
C PRO A 174 13.81 -1.13 5.61
N ALA A 175 14.37 -0.40 6.57
CA ALA A 175 14.03 1.00 6.72
C ALA A 175 14.45 1.81 5.49
N TYR A 176 13.54 2.70 5.01
CA TYR A 176 13.78 3.57 3.85
C TYR A 176 13.93 2.86 2.49
N ASP A 177 13.47 1.62 2.37
CA ASP A 177 13.41 0.90 1.10
C ASP A 177 11.94 0.64 0.67
N PRO A 178 11.29 1.60 0.00
CA PRO A 178 9.92 1.45 -0.45
C PRO A 178 9.77 0.41 -1.58
N ASP A 179 10.85 0.09 -2.30
CA ASP A 179 10.79 -0.90 -3.37
C ASP A 179 10.83 -2.35 -2.83
N ALA A 180 11.21 -2.53 -1.55
CA ALA A 180 11.16 -3.82 -0.87
C ALA A 180 9.73 -4.31 -0.63
N ASN A 181 8.73 -3.40 -0.61
CA ASN A 181 7.32 -3.78 -0.53
C ASN A 181 6.59 -3.46 -1.85
N ARG A 182 6.39 -4.48 -2.69
CA ARG A 182 5.81 -4.33 -4.04
C ARG A 182 4.37 -3.81 -4.04
N ILE A 183 3.63 -3.84 -2.94
CA ILE A 183 2.30 -3.24 -2.84
C ILE A 183 2.34 -1.71 -3.05
N GLU A 184 3.50 -1.06 -2.85
CA GLU A 184 3.69 0.35 -3.18
C GLU A 184 3.47 0.65 -4.68
N TRP A 185 3.72 -0.32 -5.56
CA TRP A 185 3.44 -0.18 -6.98
C TRP A 185 1.93 -0.18 -7.25
N LEU A 186 1.17 -1.02 -6.55
CA LEU A 186 -0.28 -1.02 -6.58
C LEU A 186 -0.83 0.33 -6.09
N TRP A 187 -0.29 0.87 -5.00
CA TRP A 187 -0.69 2.17 -4.48
C TRP A 187 -0.34 3.33 -5.42
N ARG A 188 0.80 3.26 -6.10
CA ARG A 188 1.19 4.24 -7.11
C ARG A 188 0.22 4.24 -8.29
N TRP A 189 -0.20 3.07 -8.74
CA TRP A 189 -1.21 2.92 -9.78
C TRP A 189 -2.59 3.37 -9.28
N SER A 190 -3.05 2.94 -8.13
CA SER A 190 -4.33 3.32 -7.52
C SER A 190 -4.46 4.85 -7.38
N ARG A 191 -3.40 5.54 -6.96
CA ARG A 191 -3.40 7.00 -6.91
C ARG A 191 -3.61 7.64 -8.29
N ARG A 192 -3.07 7.06 -9.36
CA ARG A 192 -3.28 7.56 -10.73
C ARG A 192 -4.73 7.44 -11.15
N GLU A 193 -5.37 6.34 -10.82
CA GLU A 193 -6.76 6.06 -11.19
C GLU A 193 -7.73 6.93 -10.37
N VAL A 194 -7.49 7.13 -9.08
CA VAL A 194 -8.49 7.70 -8.17
C VAL A 194 -8.18 9.14 -7.77
N THR A 195 -6.94 9.47 -7.37
CA THR A 195 -6.63 10.76 -6.75
C THR A 195 -5.91 11.74 -7.65
N HIS A 196 -5.33 11.28 -8.78
CA HIS A 196 -4.62 12.19 -9.66
C HIS A 196 -5.61 13.00 -10.52
N LYS A 197 -5.52 14.33 -10.44
CA LYS A 197 -6.28 15.27 -11.28
C LYS A 197 -7.78 15.04 -11.29
N HIS A 198 -8.32 14.46 -10.23
CA HIS A 198 -9.76 14.32 -10.12
C HIS A 198 -10.45 15.70 -10.07
N GLN A 199 -11.69 15.75 -10.51
CA GLN A 199 -12.53 16.96 -10.52
C GLN A 199 -13.76 16.78 -9.62
N ARG A 200 -13.65 15.94 -8.59
CA ARG A 200 -14.77 15.69 -7.67
C ARG A 200 -14.97 16.91 -6.79
N THR A 201 -16.20 17.31 -6.65
CA THR A 201 -16.59 18.50 -5.88
C THR A 201 -16.80 18.22 -4.39
N THR A 202 -16.93 16.93 -4.02
CA THR A 202 -17.15 16.51 -2.63
C THR A 202 -16.21 15.39 -2.23
N PHE A 203 -15.86 15.35 -0.94
CA PHE A 203 -15.05 14.26 -0.39
C PHE A 203 -15.81 12.92 -0.40
N ALA A 204 -17.14 12.96 -0.25
CA ALA A 204 -17.98 11.77 -0.34
C ALA A 204 -17.88 11.09 -1.72
N ALA A 205 -17.88 11.87 -2.81
CA ALA A 205 -17.69 11.33 -4.16
C ALA A 205 -16.32 10.68 -4.34
N LEU A 206 -15.25 11.25 -3.75
CA LEU A 206 -13.94 10.62 -3.76
C LEU A 206 -13.93 9.29 -2.99
N LEU A 207 -14.61 9.22 -1.83
CA LEU A 207 -14.70 7.99 -1.04
C LEU A 207 -15.44 6.87 -1.80
N GLU A 208 -16.50 7.22 -2.52
CA GLU A 208 -17.24 6.28 -3.35
C GLU A 208 -16.35 5.70 -4.47
N ASP A 209 -15.56 6.54 -5.13
CA ASP A 209 -14.62 6.09 -6.15
C ASP A 209 -13.50 5.21 -5.58
N ILE A 210 -12.99 5.53 -4.38
CA ILE A 210 -12.01 4.68 -3.70
C ILE A 210 -12.61 3.31 -3.39
N GLN A 211 -13.85 3.25 -2.90
CA GLN A 211 -14.54 2.00 -2.59
C GLN A 211 -14.78 1.17 -3.86
N THR A 212 -15.23 1.83 -4.93
CA THR A 212 -15.42 1.19 -6.25
C THR A 212 -14.11 0.64 -6.80
N HIS A 213 -13.02 1.40 -6.66
CA HIS A 213 -11.69 0.96 -7.07
C HIS A 213 -11.23 -0.26 -6.27
N PHE A 214 -11.42 -0.28 -4.95
CA PHE A 214 -11.09 -1.43 -4.11
C PHE A 214 -11.92 -2.66 -4.47
N GLU A 215 -13.18 -2.47 -4.83
CA GLU A 215 -14.02 -3.56 -5.31
C GLU A 215 -13.50 -4.10 -6.65
N THR A 216 -13.08 -3.24 -7.56
CA THR A 216 -12.42 -3.64 -8.81
C THR A 216 -11.18 -4.48 -8.54
N LEU A 217 -10.34 -4.10 -7.57
CA LEU A 217 -9.16 -4.88 -7.19
C LEU A 217 -9.53 -6.28 -6.67
N ARG A 218 -10.60 -6.41 -5.88
CA ARG A 218 -11.09 -7.72 -5.40
C ARG A 218 -11.56 -8.62 -6.53
N GLN A 219 -12.19 -8.03 -7.55
CA GLN A 219 -12.75 -8.77 -8.68
C GLN A 219 -11.71 -9.13 -9.74
N HIS A 220 -10.56 -8.46 -9.75
CA HIS A 220 -9.52 -8.62 -10.77
C HIS A 220 -8.14 -8.95 -10.17
N PRO A 221 -7.96 -10.14 -9.59
CA PRO A 221 -6.70 -10.56 -9.00
C PRO A 221 -5.54 -10.60 -10.01
N ASP A 222 -5.80 -10.89 -11.28
CA ASP A 222 -4.82 -10.81 -12.36
C ASP A 222 -4.28 -9.39 -12.56
N LEU A 223 -5.15 -8.37 -12.46
CA LEU A 223 -4.75 -6.98 -12.51
C LEU A 223 -3.86 -6.62 -11.31
N VAL A 224 -4.25 -7.07 -10.11
CA VAL A 224 -3.46 -6.85 -8.90
C VAL A 224 -2.06 -7.42 -9.06
N LEU A 225 -1.94 -8.68 -9.48
CA LEU A 225 -0.64 -9.35 -9.70
C LEU A 225 0.24 -8.62 -10.72
N ARG A 226 -0.36 -8.13 -11.83
CA ARG A 226 0.39 -7.33 -12.82
C ARG A 226 0.91 -6.03 -12.22
N GLN A 227 0.11 -5.35 -11.41
CA GLN A 227 0.52 -4.08 -10.81
C GLN A 227 1.65 -4.22 -9.79
N ILE A 228 1.68 -5.32 -9.03
CA ILE A 228 2.77 -5.60 -8.08
C ILE A 228 3.97 -6.30 -8.73
N GLY A 229 3.89 -6.64 -10.03
CA GLY A 229 4.94 -7.31 -10.76
C GLY A 229 5.15 -8.78 -10.33
N SER A 230 4.07 -9.46 -9.93
CA SER A 230 4.11 -10.89 -9.63
C SER A 230 4.26 -11.73 -10.91
N PRO A 231 5.12 -12.75 -10.93
CA PRO A 231 5.29 -13.64 -12.08
C PRO A 231 4.08 -14.56 -12.30
N PHE A 232 3.15 -14.62 -11.34
CA PHE A 232 1.96 -15.46 -11.43
C PHE A 232 0.79 -14.81 -12.17
N ALA A 233 0.92 -13.55 -12.59
CA ALA A 233 -0.14 -12.77 -13.23
C ALA A 233 -0.73 -13.48 -14.47
N ASP A 234 0.11 -14.06 -15.32
CA ASP A 234 -0.35 -14.73 -16.52
C ASP A 234 -1.05 -16.07 -16.24
N GLN A 235 -0.65 -16.76 -15.17
CA GLN A 235 -1.27 -18.01 -14.74
C GLN A 235 -2.71 -17.78 -14.23
N VAL A 236 -2.92 -16.75 -13.43
CA VAL A 236 -4.23 -16.37 -12.91
C VAL A 236 -5.14 -15.86 -14.03
N SER A 237 -4.62 -15.05 -14.94
CA SER A 237 -5.36 -14.57 -16.12
C SER A 237 -5.83 -15.71 -17.03
N ALA A 238 -5.02 -16.75 -17.20
CA ALA A 238 -5.41 -17.92 -18.00
C ALA A 238 -6.50 -18.77 -17.35
N ALA A 239 -6.61 -18.75 -16.01
CA ALA A 239 -7.63 -19.47 -15.25
C ALA A 239 -8.99 -18.75 -15.21
N GLN A 240 -9.02 -17.44 -15.48
CA GLN A 240 -10.25 -16.63 -15.54
C GLN A 240 -10.63 -16.38 -17.00
N PRO A 241 -11.78 -16.88 -17.49
CA PRO A 241 -12.27 -16.51 -18.82
C PRO A 241 -12.54 -15.02 -18.84
N LEU A 242 -11.96 -14.31 -19.82
CA LEU A 242 -12.15 -12.86 -20.01
C LEU A 242 -13.65 -12.57 -20.18
N PRO A 243 -14.27 -11.66 -19.38
CA PRO A 243 -15.68 -11.34 -19.47
C PRO A 243 -16.05 -10.50 -20.72
N TYR A 244 -15.11 -10.24 -21.62
CA TYR A 244 -15.31 -9.41 -22.82
C TYR A 244 -14.86 -10.13 -24.10
N ALA A 245 -15.57 -11.20 -24.44
CA ALA A 245 -15.59 -11.76 -25.79
C ALA A 245 -17.05 -11.96 -26.20
N ALA A 246 -17.75 -10.86 -26.45
CA ALA A 246 -19.02 -10.84 -27.16
C ALA A 246 -19.14 -9.54 -27.94
#